data_15fe409ba2bb2258860c24fd1d6d8de9
#
_entry.id   15fe409ba2bb2258860c24fd1d6d8de9
#
_cell.length_a   1.000
_cell.length_b   1.000
_cell.length_c   1.000
_cell.angle_alpha   90.00
_cell.angle_beta   90.00
_cell.angle_gamma   90.00
#
_symmetry.space_group_name_H-M   'P 1'
#
loop_
_entity.id
_entity.type
_entity.pdbx_description
1 polymer ?
#
loop_
_entity_poly.entity_id
_entity_poly.type
_entity_poly.pdbx_seq_one_letter_code
_entity_poly.pdbx_strand_id
1 'polypeptide(L)'
;QLTNALVEVEAELKSSDYGQKEKELKSLKETIKLLARNSEQWREVVKGLARWEEDEEISAYVSNPALQRIDEIKSGNVSKEAIEKLKKQLSDALESINEEVDEIGTRISQNRKDLKEKKEMVEDLKNDRKPYRKELKQARQELQNRLSTQYGRTIHVNIFADLFDITDEKWKNAIEGRMGRVKHSLVTAPEYALDAAKVFRKLQYLGGIEEVDLLDTAAIVKSEPKVHDNSIYEAVHAEEPYVDQCLRRYL
;
A
#
# COMPACT_ATOMS: atom_id res chain seq x y z
N GLN A 1 -60.34 55.68 -19.14
CA GLN A 1 -61.18 54.51 -19.46
C GLN A 1 -60.40 53.54 -20.37
N LEU A 2 -59.78 53.96 -21.48
CA LEU A 2 -59.04 53.11 -22.40
C LEU A 2 -57.79 52.47 -21.77
N THR A 3 -57.09 53.20 -20.88
CA THR A 3 -55.91 52.68 -20.18
C THR A 3 -56.26 51.58 -19.17
N ASN A 4 -57.40 51.69 -18.49
CA ASN A 4 -57.86 50.65 -17.57
C ASN A 4 -58.32 49.38 -18.31
N ALA A 5 -59.02 49.54 -19.46
CA ALA A 5 -59.39 48.42 -20.32
C ALA A 5 -58.17 47.71 -20.88
N LEU A 6 -57.13 48.44 -21.23
CA LEU A 6 -55.88 47.85 -21.71
C LEU A 6 -55.16 47.01 -20.64
N VAL A 7 -55.14 47.51 -19.41
CA VAL A 7 -54.58 46.80 -18.26
C VAL A 7 -55.41 45.56 -17.90
N GLU A 8 -56.72 45.60 -18.00
CA GLU A 8 -57.56 44.42 -17.80
C GLU A 8 -57.36 43.37 -18.87
N VAL A 9 -57.30 43.76 -20.12
CA VAL A 9 -57.02 42.82 -21.25
C VAL A 9 -55.61 42.25 -21.17
N GLU A 10 -54.61 43.03 -20.77
CA GLU A 10 -53.25 42.54 -20.53
C GLU A 10 -53.19 41.55 -19.34
N ALA A 11 -53.98 41.81 -18.27
CA ALA A 11 -54.10 40.90 -17.15
C ALA A 11 -54.81 39.60 -17.50
N GLU A 12 -55.87 39.65 -18.28
CA GLU A 12 -56.58 38.49 -18.82
C GLU A 12 -55.72 37.70 -19.78
N LEU A 13 -54.94 38.33 -20.64
CA LEU A 13 -54.00 37.68 -21.57
C LEU A 13 -52.88 37.00 -20.82
N LYS A 14 -52.34 37.62 -19.76
CA LYS A 14 -51.32 37.04 -18.89
C LYS A 14 -51.82 35.86 -18.04
N SER A 15 -53.11 35.85 -17.69
CA SER A 15 -53.77 34.77 -16.95
C SER A 15 -54.35 33.68 -17.85
N SER A 16 -54.43 33.93 -19.16
CA SER A 16 -54.93 32.98 -20.15
C SER A 16 -53.95 31.83 -20.37
N ASP A 17 -54.47 30.70 -20.90
CA ASP A 17 -53.69 29.54 -21.29
C ASP A 17 -52.59 29.89 -22.33
N TYR A 18 -52.78 30.90 -23.15
CA TYR A 18 -51.82 31.46 -24.07
C TYR A 18 -50.63 32.14 -23.33
N GLY A 19 -50.90 32.96 -22.35
CA GLY A 19 -49.87 33.62 -21.56
C GLY A 19 -49.01 32.65 -20.72
N GLN A 20 -49.61 31.56 -20.26
CA GLN A 20 -48.87 30.48 -19.61
C GLN A 20 -47.95 29.74 -20.56
N LYS A 21 -48.47 29.38 -21.75
CA LYS A 21 -47.69 28.70 -22.81
C LYS A 21 -46.55 29.56 -23.37
N GLU A 22 -46.77 30.89 -23.45
CA GLU A 22 -45.72 31.81 -23.86
C GLU A 22 -44.56 31.86 -22.84
N LYS A 23 -44.89 31.87 -21.53
CA LYS A 23 -43.89 31.78 -20.47
C LYS A 23 -43.13 30.44 -20.48
N GLU A 24 -43.85 29.33 -20.66
CA GLU A 24 -43.27 28.02 -20.81
C GLU A 24 -42.35 27.95 -22.03
N LEU A 25 -42.75 28.49 -23.15
CA LEU A 25 -41.92 28.53 -24.37
C LEU A 25 -40.65 29.36 -24.15
N LYS A 26 -40.76 30.48 -23.47
CA LYS A 26 -39.61 31.32 -23.12
C LYS A 26 -38.64 30.59 -22.21
N SER A 27 -39.16 29.95 -21.16
CA SER A 27 -38.38 29.13 -20.24
C SER A 27 -37.68 27.96 -20.91
N LEU A 28 -38.39 27.26 -21.81
CA LEU A 28 -37.81 26.18 -22.62
C LEU A 28 -36.70 26.67 -23.55
N LYS A 29 -36.89 27.84 -24.21
CA LYS A 29 -35.85 28.45 -25.06
C LYS A 29 -34.60 28.82 -24.24
N GLU A 30 -34.75 29.32 -23.01
CA GLU A 30 -33.63 29.61 -22.10
C GLU A 30 -32.93 28.34 -21.65
N THR A 31 -33.70 27.29 -21.34
CA THR A 31 -33.15 25.98 -20.99
C THR A 31 -32.35 25.35 -22.13
N ILE A 32 -32.86 25.45 -23.37
CA ILE A 32 -32.16 24.96 -24.58
C ILE A 32 -30.84 25.71 -24.78
N LYS A 33 -30.80 27.02 -24.58
CA LYS A 33 -29.59 27.82 -24.70
C LYS A 33 -28.58 27.42 -23.61
N LEU A 34 -29.02 27.15 -22.38
CA LEU A 34 -28.18 26.71 -21.29
C LEU A 34 -27.61 25.32 -21.58
N LEU A 35 -28.43 24.38 -22.07
CA LEU A 35 -28.00 23.05 -22.45
C LEU A 35 -26.96 23.10 -23.58
N ALA A 36 -27.16 23.93 -24.60
CA ALA A 36 -26.20 24.10 -25.67
C ALA A 36 -24.84 24.63 -25.16
N ARG A 37 -24.86 25.57 -24.22
CA ARG A 37 -23.62 26.08 -23.59
C ARG A 37 -22.94 25.02 -22.75
N ASN A 38 -23.67 24.28 -21.92
CA ASN A 38 -23.14 23.22 -21.08
C ASN A 38 -22.62 22.06 -21.95
N SER A 39 -23.25 21.72 -23.05
CA SER A 39 -22.78 20.68 -23.95
C SER A 39 -21.42 20.97 -24.56
N GLU A 40 -21.08 22.23 -24.78
CA GLU A 40 -19.76 22.60 -25.25
C GLU A 40 -18.69 22.39 -24.15
N GLN A 41 -19.02 22.73 -22.91
CA GLN A 41 -18.15 22.46 -21.76
C GLN A 41 -17.95 20.96 -21.55
N TRP A 42 -19.01 20.16 -21.63
CA TRP A 42 -18.94 18.70 -21.52
C TRP A 42 -18.07 18.08 -22.62
N ARG A 43 -18.18 18.60 -23.85
CA ARG A 43 -17.36 18.17 -24.98
C ARG A 43 -15.86 18.37 -24.70
N GLU A 44 -15.48 19.51 -24.15
CA GLU A 44 -14.07 19.79 -23.81
C GLU A 44 -13.56 18.90 -22.69
N VAL A 45 -14.39 18.61 -21.68
CA VAL A 45 -14.06 17.66 -20.61
C VAL A 45 -13.86 16.26 -21.18
N VAL A 46 -14.78 15.76 -22.02
CA VAL A 46 -14.68 14.43 -22.65
C VAL A 46 -13.45 14.34 -23.55
N LYS A 47 -13.13 15.38 -24.33
CA LYS A 47 -11.87 15.43 -25.10
C LYS A 47 -10.62 15.43 -24.21
N GLY A 48 -10.70 16.06 -23.04
CA GLY A 48 -9.63 16.04 -22.03
C GLY A 48 -9.37 14.65 -21.49
N LEU A 49 -10.43 13.89 -21.24
CA LEU A 49 -10.34 12.49 -20.80
C LEU A 49 -9.76 11.56 -21.89
N ALA A 50 -10.01 11.82 -23.16
CA ALA A 50 -9.44 11.07 -24.28
C ALA A 50 -7.91 11.12 -24.36
N ARG A 51 -7.24 11.99 -23.61
CA ARG A 51 -5.77 12.02 -23.46
C ARG A 51 -5.20 10.90 -22.58
N TRP A 52 -6.04 10.16 -21.87
CA TRP A 52 -5.68 8.98 -21.09
C TRP A 52 -5.73 7.73 -21.99
N GLU A 53 -5.13 7.81 -23.17
CA GLU A 53 -5.15 6.77 -24.21
C GLU A 53 -4.48 5.46 -23.79
N GLU A 54 -3.67 5.48 -22.73
CA GLU A 54 -2.96 4.30 -22.23
C GLU A 54 -3.86 3.38 -21.37
N ASP A 55 -5.04 3.85 -20.98
CA ASP A 55 -6.00 3.08 -20.20
C ASP A 55 -7.16 2.63 -21.07
N GLU A 56 -7.19 1.34 -21.40
CA GLU A 56 -8.23 0.74 -22.25
C GLU A 56 -9.64 0.90 -21.65
N GLU A 57 -9.77 0.89 -20.32
CA GLU A 57 -11.05 1.02 -19.64
C GLU A 57 -11.56 2.47 -19.72
N ILE A 58 -10.74 3.45 -19.38
CA ILE A 58 -11.13 4.86 -19.47
C ILE A 58 -11.39 5.27 -20.92
N SER A 59 -10.58 4.83 -21.86
CA SER A 59 -10.78 5.12 -23.28
C SER A 59 -12.08 4.54 -23.83
N ALA A 60 -12.53 3.39 -23.34
CA ALA A 60 -13.81 2.78 -23.73
C ALA A 60 -15.02 3.62 -23.28
N TYR A 61 -14.98 4.26 -22.12
CA TYR A 61 -16.05 5.14 -21.64
C TYR A 61 -16.07 6.50 -22.32
N VAL A 62 -14.93 7.01 -22.76
CA VAL A 62 -14.74 8.34 -23.37
C VAL A 62 -14.83 8.29 -24.88
N SER A 63 -15.06 7.11 -25.45
CA SER A 63 -15.08 6.89 -26.89
C SER A 63 -16.18 7.66 -27.61
N ASN A 64 -16.10 7.69 -28.94
CA ASN A 64 -17.01 8.33 -29.89
C ASN A 64 -18.53 8.36 -29.52
N PRO A 65 -19.13 7.34 -28.86
CA PRO A 65 -20.54 7.38 -28.46
C PRO A 65 -20.92 8.52 -27.51
N ALA A 66 -20.03 8.88 -26.54
CA ALA A 66 -20.31 9.99 -25.63
C ALA A 66 -20.26 11.35 -26.37
N LEU A 67 -19.29 11.53 -27.25
CA LEU A 67 -19.15 12.74 -28.07
C LEU A 67 -20.36 12.89 -29.04
N GLN A 68 -20.78 11.81 -29.68
CA GLN A 68 -21.97 11.82 -30.54
C GLN A 68 -23.24 12.25 -29.79
N ARG A 69 -23.45 11.75 -28.59
CA ARG A 69 -24.60 12.16 -27.75
C ARG A 69 -24.53 13.61 -27.30
N ILE A 70 -23.35 14.13 -27.04
CA ILE A 70 -23.19 15.56 -26.77
C ILE A 70 -23.53 16.39 -28.01
N ASP A 71 -23.16 15.95 -29.20
CA ASP A 71 -23.52 16.61 -30.47
C ASP A 71 -25.01 16.52 -30.75
N GLU A 72 -25.68 15.42 -30.43
CA GLU A 72 -27.15 15.29 -30.50
C GLU A 72 -27.83 16.26 -29.54
N ILE A 73 -27.35 16.41 -28.33
CA ILE A 73 -27.86 17.41 -27.37
C ILE A 73 -27.67 18.84 -27.90
N LYS A 74 -26.52 19.14 -28.48
CA LYS A 74 -26.21 20.46 -29.06
C LYS A 74 -27.11 20.80 -30.28
N SER A 75 -27.45 19.81 -31.08
CA SER A 75 -28.31 20.00 -32.26
C SER A 75 -29.81 20.15 -31.93
N GLY A 76 -30.17 20.04 -30.63
CA GLY A 76 -31.57 20.14 -30.19
C GLY A 76 -32.39 18.84 -30.36
N ASN A 77 -31.77 17.75 -30.81
CA ASN A 77 -32.37 16.42 -30.92
C ASN A 77 -32.24 15.68 -29.56
N VAL A 78 -32.75 16.30 -28.48
CA VAL A 78 -32.58 15.78 -27.14
C VAL A 78 -33.73 14.84 -26.80
N SER A 79 -33.47 13.53 -26.75
CA SER A 79 -34.35 12.62 -26.03
C SER A 79 -33.92 12.51 -24.57
N LYS A 80 -34.87 12.37 -23.66
CA LYS A 80 -34.59 12.10 -22.23
C LYS A 80 -33.65 10.90 -22.04
N GLU A 81 -33.87 9.88 -22.85
CA GLU A 81 -33.09 8.63 -22.86
C GLU A 81 -31.61 8.86 -23.25
N ALA A 82 -31.33 9.77 -24.20
CA ALA A 82 -29.97 10.11 -24.61
C ALA A 82 -29.22 10.80 -23.48
N ILE A 83 -29.87 11.69 -22.74
CA ILE A 83 -29.30 12.37 -21.60
C ILE A 83 -29.01 11.37 -20.45
N GLU A 84 -29.95 10.48 -20.15
CA GLU A 84 -29.79 9.46 -19.11
C GLU A 84 -28.65 8.49 -19.44
N LYS A 85 -28.53 8.07 -20.68
CA LYS A 85 -27.41 7.23 -21.16
C LYS A 85 -26.07 7.93 -21.04
N LEU A 86 -25.98 9.21 -21.42
CA LEU A 86 -24.75 9.99 -21.28
C LEU A 86 -24.39 10.15 -19.81
N LYS A 87 -25.37 10.49 -18.96
CA LYS A 87 -25.15 10.59 -17.51
C LYS A 87 -24.61 9.31 -16.93
N LYS A 88 -25.18 8.17 -17.30
CA LYS A 88 -24.71 6.86 -16.85
C LYS A 88 -23.27 6.60 -17.30
N GLN A 89 -22.93 6.81 -18.56
CA GLN A 89 -21.57 6.60 -19.07
C GLN A 89 -20.53 7.48 -18.36
N LEU A 90 -20.87 8.76 -18.10
CA LEU A 90 -19.98 9.65 -17.37
C LEU A 90 -19.84 9.25 -15.89
N SER A 91 -20.92 8.70 -15.29
CA SER A 91 -20.88 8.17 -13.93
C SER A 91 -20.01 6.93 -13.83
N ASP A 92 -20.16 6.00 -14.76
CA ASP A 92 -19.38 4.76 -14.80
C ASP A 92 -17.89 5.08 -15.03
N ALA A 93 -17.59 6.03 -15.91
CA ALA A 93 -16.21 6.51 -16.13
C ALA A 93 -15.61 7.18 -14.87
N LEU A 94 -16.40 7.98 -14.16
CA LEU A 94 -15.96 8.61 -12.92
C LEU A 94 -15.67 7.59 -11.82
N GLU A 95 -16.50 6.55 -11.71
CA GLU A 95 -16.31 5.45 -10.75
C GLU A 95 -14.99 4.70 -11.05
N SER A 96 -14.78 4.32 -12.32
CA SER A 96 -13.53 3.66 -12.76
C SER A 96 -12.29 4.52 -12.49
N ILE A 97 -12.33 5.83 -12.77
CA ILE A 97 -11.22 6.75 -12.48
C ILE A 97 -10.94 6.83 -10.98
N ASN A 98 -11.97 6.88 -10.14
CA ASN A 98 -11.79 6.94 -8.70
C ASN A 98 -11.16 5.65 -8.14
N GLU A 99 -11.59 4.48 -8.63
CA GLU A 99 -11.00 3.19 -8.27
C GLU A 99 -9.50 3.15 -8.62
N GLU A 100 -9.13 3.59 -9.81
CA GLU A 100 -7.72 3.65 -10.22
C GLU A 100 -6.89 4.64 -9.40
N VAL A 101 -7.46 5.81 -9.08
CA VAL A 101 -6.81 6.79 -8.19
C VAL A 101 -6.54 6.19 -6.81
N ASP A 102 -7.46 5.42 -6.25
CA ASP A 102 -7.31 4.76 -4.97
C ASP A 102 -6.25 3.63 -5.03
N GLU A 103 -6.22 2.85 -6.10
CA GLU A 103 -5.19 1.83 -6.34
C GLU A 103 -3.80 2.45 -6.47
N ILE A 104 -3.66 3.49 -7.28
CA ILE A 104 -2.40 4.23 -7.44
C ILE A 104 -1.97 4.84 -6.09
N GLY A 105 -2.89 5.42 -5.33
CA GLY A 105 -2.66 5.94 -3.99
C GLY A 105 -2.10 4.89 -3.04
N THR A 106 -2.67 3.69 -3.07
CA THR A 106 -2.22 2.55 -2.28
C THR A 106 -0.82 2.09 -2.70
N ARG A 107 -0.55 1.96 -4.01
CA ARG A 107 0.77 1.61 -4.55
C ARG A 107 1.83 2.65 -4.20
N ILE A 108 1.52 3.94 -4.29
CA ILE A 108 2.43 5.01 -3.88
C ILE A 108 2.76 4.91 -2.39
N SER A 109 1.76 4.66 -1.55
CA SER A 109 1.96 4.49 -0.11
C SER A 109 2.89 3.32 0.21
N GLN A 110 2.68 2.17 -0.44
CA GLN A 110 3.52 0.99 -0.28
C GLN A 110 4.95 1.25 -0.77
N ASN A 111 5.11 1.82 -1.96
CA ASN A 111 6.44 2.14 -2.52
C ASN A 111 7.21 3.14 -1.64
N ARG A 112 6.53 4.09 -0.99
CA ARG A 112 7.16 5.01 -0.04
C ARG A 112 7.68 4.30 1.21
N LYS A 113 6.94 3.30 1.73
CA LYS A 113 7.38 2.47 2.85
C LYS A 113 8.61 1.66 2.48
N ASP A 114 8.56 0.96 1.34
CA ASP A 114 9.66 0.14 0.84
C ASP A 114 10.92 0.98 0.58
N LEU A 115 10.75 2.18 0.01
CA LEU A 115 11.85 3.11 -0.22
C LEU A 115 12.51 3.56 1.08
N LYS A 116 11.70 3.83 2.11
CA LYS A 116 12.20 4.21 3.43
C LYS A 116 13.02 3.08 4.05
N GLU A 117 12.50 1.85 4.02
CA GLU A 117 13.21 0.67 4.54
C GLU A 117 14.52 0.42 3.80
N LYS A 118 14.50 0.50 2.46
CA LYS A 118 15.73 0.35 1.67
C LYS A 118 16.76 1.44 1.94
N LYS A 119 16.32 2.69 2.16
CA LYS A 119 17.24 3.77 2.55
C LYS A 119 17.88 3.53 3.91
N GLU A 120 17.10 3.06 4.89
CA GLU A 120 17.61 2.69 6.22
C GLU A 120 18.64 1.54 6.12
N MET A 121 18.36 0.52 5.29
CA MET A 121 19.31 -0.58 5.04
C MET A 121 20.61 -0.10 4.39
N VAL A 122 20.54 0.80 3.42
CA VAL A 122 21.71 1.39 2.76
C VAL A 122 22.53 2.22 3.76
N GLU A 123 21.87 2.95 4.65
CA GLU A 123 22.55 3.74 5.68
C GLU A 123 23.24 2.84 6.71
N ASP A 124 22.59 1.74 7.13
CA ASP A 124 23.20 0.73 7.99
C ASP A 124 24.46 0.14 7.33
N LEU A 125 24.38 -0.22 6.03
CA LEU A 125 25.54 -0.74 5.29
C LEU A 125 26.68 0.28 5.16
N LYS A 126 26.39 1.55 4.91
CA LYS A 126 27.42 2.61 4.87
C LYS A 126 28.16 2.81 6.19
N ASN A 127 27.48 2.50 7.30
CA ASN A 127 28.03 2.58 8.65
C ASN A 127 28.60 1.24 9.15
N ASP A 128 28.93 0.31 8.25
CA ASP A 128 29.40 -1.05 8.56
C ASP A 128 28.49 -1.84 9.51
N ARG A 129 27.20 -1.48 9.55
CA ARG A 129 26.19 -2.21 10.31
C ARG A 129 25.49 -3.23 9.42
N LYS A 130 25.31 -4.45 9.92
CA LYS A 130 24.53 -5.46 9.20
C LYS A 130 23.07 -5.00 9.06
N PRO A 131 22.51 -4.93 7.83
CA PRO A 131 21.14 -4.46 7.59
C PRO A 131 20.16 -5.55 8.00
N TYR A 132 19.57 -5.44 9.17
CA TYR A 132 18.51 -6.35 9.61
C TYR A 132 17.13 -5.77 9.34
N ARG A 133 16.17 -6.66 9.06
CA ARG A 133 14.75 -6.28 8.94
C ARG A 133 14.27 -5.62 10.23
N LYS A 134 13.34 -4.70 10.08
CA LYS A 134 12.78 -3.94 11.20
C LYS A 134 12.13 -4.85 12.23
N GLU A 135 11.40 -5.86 11.79
CA GLU A 135 10.72 -6.86 12.62
C GLU A 135 11.71 -7.61 13.51
N LEU A 136 12.87 -7.98 12.95
CA LEU A 136 13.93 -8.67 13.71
C LEU A 136 14.53 -7.75 14.77
N LYS A 137 14.80 -6.49 14.43
CA LYS A 137 15.32 -5.48 15.40
C LYS A 137 14.32 -5.23 16.53
N GLN A 138 13.01 -5.11 16.19
CA GLN A 138 11.95 -4.93 17.17
C GLN A 138 11.76 -6.16 18.06
N ALA A 139 11.70 -7.35 17.47
CA ALA A 139 11.59 -8.60 18.21
C ALA A 139 12.76 -8.78 19.21
N ARG A 140 13.99 -8.49 18.78
CA ARG A 140 15.17 -8.50 19.65
C ARG A 140 14.99 -7.56 20.84
N GLN A 141 14.64 -6.31 20.55
CA GLN A 141 14.51 -5.28 21.61
C GLN A 141 13.40 -5.63 22.60
N GLU A 142 12.27 -6.08 22.12
CA GLU A 142 11.12 -6.43 22.97
C GLU A 142 11.40 -7.67 23.82
N LEU A 143 12.03 -8.69 23.23
CA LEU A 143 12.44 -9.88 23.97
C LEU A 143 13.47 -9.53 25.05
N GLN A 144 14.47 -8.72 24.73
CA GLN A 144 15.46 -8.24 25.67
C GLN A 144 14.85 -7.46 26.83
N ASN A 145 13.93 -6.53 26.54
CA ASN A 145 13.25 -5.72 27.55
C ASN A 145 12.46 -6.59 28.52
N ARG A 146 11.69 -7.55 28.01
CA ARG A 146 10.87 -8.44 28.85
C ARG A 146 11.69 -9.37 29.70
N LEU A 147 12.75 -9.96 29.14
CA LEU A 147 13.67 -10.78 29.93
C LEU A 147 14.39 -9.95 31.01
N SER A 148 14.89 -8.77 30.62
CA SER A 148 15.58 -7.90 31.59
C SER A 148 14.66 -7.45 32.71
N THR A 149 13.41 -7.17 32.44
CA THR A 149 12.40 -6.85 33.47
C THR A 149 12.12 -8.07 34.36
N GLN A 150 12.01 -9.26 33.80
CA GLN A 150 11.76 -10.48 34.57
C GLN A 150 12.90 -10.83 35.50
N TYR A 151 14.13 -10.59 35.09
CA TYR A 151 15.32 -10.92 35.87
C TYR A 151 15.86 -9.76 36.72
N GLY A 152 15.30 -8.56 36.60
CA GLY A 152 15.76 -7.36 37.31
C GLY A 152 17.20 -6.91 36.96
N ARG A 153 17.71 -7.38 35.81
CA ARG A 153 19.03 -7.04 35.25
C ARG A 153 19.03 -7.11 33.75
N THR A 154 20.00 -6.47 33.11
CA THR A 154 20.13 -6.52 31.65
C THR A 154 20.45 -7.94 31.19
N ILE A 155 19.55 -8.52 30.36
CA ILE A 155 19.76 -9.79 29.68
C ILE A 155 19.97 -9.47 28.19
N HIS A 156 21.11 -9.89 27.66
CA HIS A 156 21.41 -9.63 26.25
C HIS A 156 20.70 -10.64 25.33
N VAL A 157 20.02 -10.09 24.35
CA VAL A 157 19.46 -10.83 23.22
C VAL A 157 20.16 -10.34 21.98
N ASN A 158 20.79 -11.24 21.25
CA ASN A 158 21.59 -10.91 20.08
C ASN A 158 21.01 -11.57 18.83
N ILE A 159 21.40 -11.08 17.66
CA ILE A 159 21.18 -11.77 16.39
C ILE A 159 22.37 -12.69 16.18
N PHE A 160 22.12 -13.93 15.82
CA PHE A 160 23.18 -14.95 15.75
C PHE A 160 24.36 -14.52 14.87
N ALA A 161 24.08 -13.89 13.72
CA ALA A 161 25.13 -13.37 12.83
C ALA A 161 26.05 -12.31 13.47
N ASP A 162 25.67 -11.68 14.59
CA ASP A 162 26.49 -10.67 15.27
C ASP A 162 27.47 -11.29 16.30
N LEU A 163 27.38 -12.59 16.52
CA LEU A 163 28.10 -13.29 17.57
C LEU A 163 29.28 -14.13 17.06
N PHE A 164 29.53 -14.12 15.75
CA PHE A 164 30.65 -14.83 15.15
C PHE A 164 31.22 -14.08 13.95
N ASP A 165 32.47 -14.34 13.67
CA ASP A 165 33.19 -13.81 12.52
C ASP A 165 33.57 -14.92 11.56
N ILE A 166 33.63 -14.58 10.27
CA ILE A 166 34.13 -15.45 9.22
C ILE A 166 35.62 -15.14 9.05
N THR A 167 36.48 -16.08 9.38
CA THR A 167 37.94 -15.91 9.38
C THR A 167 38.56 -16.09 8.00
N ASP A 168 37.89 -16.82 7.10
CA ASP A 168 38.33 -17.04 5.71
C ASP A 168 37.22 -16.64 4.75
N GLU A 169 37.38 -15.48 4.09
CA GLU A 169 36.41 -14.93 3.14
C GLU A 169 36.10 -15.86 1.95
N LYS A 170 37.00 -16.79 1.61
CA LYS A 170 36.79 -17.78 0.57
C LYS A 170 35.54 -18.63 0.83
N TRP A 171 35.22 -18.88 2.10
CA TRP A 171 34.08 -19.69 2.51
C TRP A 171 32.82 -18.88 2.84
N LYS A 172 32.87 -17.56 2.77
CA LYS A 172 31.76 -16.67 3.14
C LYS A 172 30.45 -17.07 2.47
N ASN A 173 30.44 -17.21 1.17
CA ASN A 173 29.20 -17.57 0.43
C ASN A 173 28.67 -18.96 0.82
N ALA A 174 29.57 -19.92 1.06
CA ALA A 174 29.18 -21.27 1.48
C ALA A 174 28.61 -21.25 2.92
N ILE A 175 29.23 -20.52 3.84
CA ILE A 175 28.77 -20.35 5.22
C ILE A 175 27.42 -19.65 5.22
N GLU A 176 27.28 -18.55 4.49
CA GLU A 176 26.03 -17.81 4.39
C GLU A 176 24.90 -18.64 3.78
N GLY A 177 25.20 -19.40 2.75
CA GLY A 177 24.26 -20.31 2.12
C GLY A 177 23.82 -21.45 3.04
N ARG A 178 24.79 -22.07 3.76
CA ARG A 178 24.50 -23.17 4.68
C ARG A 178 23.69 -22.71 5.90
N MET A 179 24.01 -21.55 6.44
CA MET A 179 23.28 -21.00 7.59
C MET A 179 21.91 -20.47 7.21
N GLY A 180 21.72 -19.98 6.00
CA GLY A 180 20.43 -19.52 5.48
C GLY A 180 19.71 -18.58 6.46
N ARG A 181 18.50 -18.95 6.89
CA ARG A 181 17.69 -18.16 7.85
C ARG A 181 18.24 -18.18 9.26
N VAL A 182 18.95 -19.24 9.64
CA VAL A 182 19.45 -19.43 11.02
C VAL A 182 20.35 -18.28 11.46
N LYS A 183 21.16 -17.72 10.56
CA LYS A 183 22.00 -16.55 10.88
C LYS A 183 21.24 -15.34 11.38
N HIS A 184 19.95 -15.22 11.03
CA HIS A 184 19.08 -14.12 11.47
C HIS A 184 18.22 -14.48 12.68
N SER A 185 18.43 -15.62 13.31
CA SER A 185 17.71 -16.01 14.51
C SER A 185 18.19 -15.21 15.73
N LEU A 186 17.27 -14.97 16.66
CA LEU A 186 17.61 -14.42 17.97
C LEU A 186 18.29 -15.48 18.84
N VAL A 187 19.20 -15.03 19.69
CA VAL A 187 20.02 -15.89 20.55
C VAL A 187 20.12 -15.27 21.93
N THR A 188 20.01 -16.11 22.95
CA THR A 188 20.31 -15.76 24.35
C THR A 188 21.28 -16.76 24.92
N ALA A 189 21.91 -16.42 26.04
CA ALA A 189 22.70 -17.40 26.81
C ALA A 189 21.81 -18.57 27.26
N PRO A 190 22.36 -19.81 27.34
CA PRO A 190 21.58 -21.04 27.57
C PRO A 190 20.71 -21.03 28.82
N GLU A 191 21.15 -20.35 29.88
CA GLU A 191 20.42 -20.24 31.15
C GLU A 191 19.09 -19.46 31.01
N TYR A 192 18.96 -18.62 29.97
CA TYR A 192 17.72 -17.85 29.69
C TYR A 192 16.86 -18.45 28.57
N ALA A 193 17.34 -19.50 27.91
CA ALA A 193 16.72 -20.03 26.69
C ALA A 193 15.24 -20.45 26.91
N LEU A 194 14.95 -21.11 28.04
CA LEU A 194 13.59 -21.57 28.36
C LEU A 194 12.61 -20.40 28.54
N ASP A 195 13.03 -19.38 29.29
CA ASP A 195 12.17 -18.23 29.53
C ASP A 195 12.10 -17.32 28.31
N ALA A 196 13.18 -17.20 27.54
CA ALA A 196 13.19 -16.56 26.24
C ALA A 196 12.15 -17.21 25.29
N ALA A 197 12.09 -18.53 25.23
CA ALA A 197 11.11 -19.27 24.42
C ALA A 197 9.66 -18.98 24.85
N LYS A 198 9.40 -18.92 26.17
CA LYS A 198 8.06 -18.60 26.70
C LYS A 198 7.64 -17.17 26.35
N VAL A 199 8.54 -16.20 26.53
CA VAL A 199 8.28 -14.78 26.19
C VAL A 199 8.12 -14.62 24.70
N PHE A 200 8.96 -15.26 23.90
CA PHE A 200 8.95 -15.19 22.44
C PHE A 200 7.64 -15.73 21.84
N ARG A 201 7.12 -16.86 22.33
CA ARG A 201 5.81 -17.38 21.93
C ARG A 201 4.68 -16.38 22.17
N LYS A 202 4.71 -15.68 23.31
CA LYS A 202 3.72 -14.64 23.59
C LYS A 202 3.83 -13.46 22.62
N LEU A 203 5.05 -13.08 22.23
CA LEU A 203 5.30 -12.03 21.24
C LEU A 203 4.79 -12.45 19.86
N GLN A 204 5.02 -13.68 19.42
CA GLN A 204 4.50 -14.22 18.17
C GLN A 204 2.96 -14.20 18.13
N TYR A 205 2.32 -14.57 19.24
CA TYR A 205 0.86 -14.56 19.35
C TYR A 205 0.26 -13.14 19.24
N LEU A 206 0.99 -12.11 19.66
CA LEU A 206 0.56 -10.71 19.55
C LEU A 206 0.72 -10.13 18.14
N GLY A 207 1.37 -10.86 17.23
CA GLY A 207 1.58 -10.49 15.82
C GLY A 207 2.82 -9.64 15.56
N GLY A 208 3.23 -9.62 14.29
CA GLY A 208 4.31 -8.76 13.80
C GLY A 208 5.72 -9.34 13.85
N ILE A 209 5.92 -10.55 14.38
CA ILE A 209 7.22 -11.25 14.41
C ILE A 209 7.14 -12.69 13.88
N GLU A 210 6.21 -12.97 12.98
CA GLU A 210 5.95 -14.31 12.47
C GLU A 210 7.13 -14.94 11.72
N GLU A 211 7.96 -14.12 11.10
CA GLU A 211 9.14 -14.55 10.35
C GLU A 211 10.45 -14.52 11.15
N VAL A 212 10.40 -14.27 12.45
CA VAL A 212 11.57 -14.25 13.33
C VAL A 212 11.69 -15.59 14.02
N ASP A 213 12.92 -16.10 14.08
CA ASP A 213 13.27 -17.35 14.75
C ASP A 213 14.07 -17.08 16.03
N LEU A 214 13.90 -17.95 17.04
CA LEU A 214 14.70 -17.96 18.26
C LEU A 214 15.40 -19.32 18.39
N LEU A 215 16.72 -19.32 18.57
CA LEU A 215 17.47 -20.56 18.78
C LEU A 215 17.32 -21.08 20.22
N ASP A 216 17.07 -22.36 20.35
CA ASP A 216 17.12 -23.05 21.63
C ASP A 216 18.58 -23.40 21.98
N THR A 217 19.30 -22.42 22.50
CA THR A 217 20.72 -22.55 22.87
C THR A 217 20.93 -23.59 23.97
N ALA A 218 20.00 -23.75 24.91
CA ALA A 218 20.10 -24.75 25.96
C ALA A 218 20.02 -26.18 25.39
N ALA A 219 19.11 -26.44 24.48
CA ALA A 219 19.00 -27.75 23.82
C ALA A 219 20.23 -28.05 22.94
N ILE A 220 20.74 -27.02 22.22
CA ILE A 220 21.94 -27.17 21.38
C ILE A 220 23.15 -27.50 22.24
N VAL A 221 23.41 -26.72 23.28
CA VAL A 221 24.57 -26.98 24.19
C VAL A 221 24.46 -28.35 24.82
N LYS A 222 23.29 -28.75 25.29
CA LYS A 222 23.04 -30.08 25.87
C LYS A 222 23.29 -31.24 24.89
N SER A 223 23.12 -30.99 23.56
CA SER A 223 23.34 -32.01 22.56
C SER A 223 24.80 -32.25 22.21
N GLU A 224 25.72 -31.44 22.70
CA GLU A 224 27.15 -31.51 22.45
C GLU A 224 27.51 -31.78 20.98
N PRO A 225 27.13 -30.87 20.05
CA PRO A 225 27.30 -31.10 18.63
C PRO A 225 28.78 -31.24 18.28
N LYS A 226 29.13 -32.30 17.52
CA LYS A 226 30.47 -32.57 17.06
C LYS A 226 30.72 -31.94 15.70
N VAL A 227 31.92 -31.44 15.49
CA VAL A 227 32.39 -30.99 14.18
C VAL A 227 32.69 -32.21 13.31
N HIS A 228 32.25 -32.19 12.06
CA HIS A 228 32.60 -33.19 11.07
C HIS A 228 33.95 -32.83 10.43
N ASP A 229 34.73 -33.84 10.10
CA ASP A 229 36.00 -33.66 9.40
C ASP A 229 35.75 -32.96 8.05
N ASN A 230 36.59 -31.99 7.71
CA ASN A 230 36.46 -31.12 6.52
C ASN A 230 35.21 -30.25 6.52
N SER A 231 34.67 -29.88 7.68
CA SER A 231 33.56 -28.93 7.82
C SER A 231 34.02 -27.50 7.55
N ILE A 232 33.12 -26.67 7.02
CA ILE A 232 33.36 -25.22 6.87
C ILE A 232 33.37 -24.50 8.21
N TYR A 233 33.11 -25.19 9.31
CA TYR A 233 33.19 -24.68 10.67
C TYR A 233 34.58 -24.09 10.99
N GLU A 234 35.66 -24.63 10.43
CA GLU A 234 37.03 -24.14 10.64
C GLU A 234 37.26 -22.71 10.14
N ALA A 235 36.38 -22.22 9.27
CA ALA A 235 36.44 -20.87 8.72
C ALA A 235 35.60 -19.84 9.49
N VAL A 236 35.09 -20.17 10.69
CA VAL A 236 34.37 -19.26 11.58
C VAL A 236 34.97 -19.23 12.98
N HIS A 237 34.76 -18.12 13.68
CA HIS A 237 35.20 -17.95 15.05
C HIS A 237 34.12 -17.27 15.89
N ALA A 238 33.89 -17.74 17.09
CA ALA A 238 33.02 -17.11 18.08
C ALA A 238 33.71 -17.06 19.44
N GLU A 239 33.53 -15.94 20.17
CA GLU A 239 34.10 -15.75 21.52
C GLU A 239 33.31 -16.54 22.56
N GLU A 240 32.00 -16.61 22.42
CA GLU A 240 31.12 -17.23 23.40
C GLU A 240 30.99 -18.75 23.18
N PRO A 241 31.27 -19.60 24.22
CA PRO A 241 31.22 -21.05 24.06
C PRO A 241 29.90 -21.63 23.58
N TYR A 242 28.75 -21.03 23.96
CA TYR A 242 27.46 -21.49 23.51
C TYR A 242 27.19 -21.13 22.03
N VAL A 243 27.77 -20.03 21.54
CA VAL A 243 27.71 -19.64 20.14
C VAL A 243 28.53 -20.61 19.29
N ASP A 244 29.72 -21.01 19.78
CA ASP A 244 30.56 -22.02 19.16
C ASP A 244 29.81 -23.37 19.03
N GLN A 245 29.07 -23.78 20.06
CA GLN A 245 28.21 -24.98 19.97
C GLN A 245 27.11 -24.82 18.92
N CYS A 246 26.53 -23.63 18.81
CA CYS A 246 25.55 -23.37 17.76
C CYS A 246 26.18 -23.45 16.35
N LEU A 247 27.40 -22.91 16.15
CA LEU A 247 28.12 -23.02 14.90
C LEU A 247 28.41 -24.47 14.53
N ARG A 248 28.87 -25.30 15.48
CA ARG A 248 29.10 -26.76 15.30
C ARG A 248 27.82 -27.50 14.86
N ARG A 249 26.67 -27.03 15.32
CA ARG A 249 25.37 -27.66 14.97
C ARG A 249 24.96 -27.37 13.53
N TYR A 250 25.28 -26.19 13.01
CA TYR A 250 24.75 -25.71 11.73
C TYR A 250 25.76 -25.75 10.57
N LEU A 251 27.05 -25.80 10.84
CA LEU A 251 28.14 -25.86 9.86
C LEU A 251 28.82 -27.22 9.83
#